data_046466ae50ebe2c7a184db0e1c2501fd
#
_entry.id   046466ae50ebe2c7a184db0e1c2501fd
#
_cell.length_a   1.000
_cell.length_b   1.000
_cell.length_c   1.000
_cell.angle_alpha   90.00
_cell.angle_beta   90.00
_cell.angle_gamma   90.00
#
_symmetry.space_group_name_H-M   'P 1'
#
loop_
_entity.id
_entity.type
_entity.pdbx_description
1 polymer ?
#
loop_
_entity_poly.entity_id
_entity_poly.type
_entity_poly.pdbx_seq_one_letter_code
_entity_poly.pdbx_strand_id
1 'polypeptide(L)'
;MSPADTSGTTTNSATGDREPGRRERNRVARHEELLAAATEIVAEGGIDQLTMQELAQRVDCAVGTIYTYFDSKSALLAGLQVNAIQQLLATYHEQTAHWDQYLEREAAAPDVAALARVLAFTRLFVAFPLVHPREFELLQRIISTPEQVVDTADGQAVQFASMALMNNARNLIDDAVAAGALSAGRPGTGATDDSVSRTLRMAGAINGGLLVSNVASNPDLVDAEVFNGQRLARMLSEDLMMGWGATAERLEESIRLLDRMERDGALLPNRSNAE
;
A
#
# COMPACT_ATOMS: atom_id res chain seq x y z
N MET A 1 49.12 -53.80 13.77
CA MET A 1 48.97 -52.33 13.95
C MET A 1 47.87 -51.87 13.00
N SER A 2 46.72 -51.63 13.54
CA SER A 2 45.49 -51.26 12.84
C SER A 2 45.40 -49.76 12.69
N PRO A 3 44.93 -49.19 11.58
CA PRO A 3 44.48 -47.80 11.51
C PRO A 3 42.97 -47.69 11.75
N ALA A 4 42.64 -46.65 12.47
CA ALA A 4 41.29 -46.30 12.94
C ALA A 4 40.38 -45.79 11.84
N ASP A 5 39.14 -46.26 11.88
CA ASP A 5 37.97 -45.74 11.20
C ASP A 5 37.59 -44.33 11.71
N THR A 6 37.45 -43.35 10.81
CA THR A 6 36.82 -42.07 11.06
C THR A 6 35.55 -41.97 10.21
N SER A 7 34.43 -42.34 10.86
CA SER A 7 33.08 -42.12 10.32
C SER A 7 32.76 -40.62 10.32
N GLY A 8 32.72 -39.99 9.17
CA GLY A 8 32.19 -38.64 8.98
C GLY A 8 30.65 -38.63 9.02
N THR A 9 30.10 -38.03 10.07
CA THR A 9 28.64 -37.75 10.17
C THR A 9 28.31 -36.53 9.31
N THR A 10 27.70 -36.77 8.18
CA THR A 10 27.13 -35.72 7.32
C THR A 10 25.79 -35.32 7.90
N THR A 11 25.73 -34.20 8.63
CA THR A 11 24.46 -33.59 9.04
C THR A 11 23.86 -32.88 7.83
N ASN A 12 22.87 -33.53 7.23
CA ASN A 12 22.05 -32.98 6.16
C ASN A 12 20.93 -32.13 6.81
N SER A 13 21.16 -30.82 6.97
CA SER A 13 20.13 -29.84 7.37
C SER A 13 19.41 -29.30 6.13
N ALA A 14 18.55 -30.13 5.56
CA ALA A 14 17.53 -29.66 4.62
C ALA A 14 16.38 -29.07 5.44
N THR A 15 16.37 -27.72 5.60
CA THR A 15 15.18 -26.96 5.98
C THR A 15 14.23 -26.97 4.78
N GLY A 16 13.47 -28.07 4.64
CA GLY A 16 12.40 -28.15 3.67
C GLY A 16 11.25 -27.27 4.18
N ASP A 17 10.84 -26.28 3.37
CA ASP A 17 9.54 -25.62 3.47
C ASP A 17 8.45 -26.70 3.42
N ARG A 18 7.97 -27.11 4.60
CA ARG A 18 6.80 -27.99 4.68
C ARG A 18 5.57 -27.15 4.34
N GLU A 19 4.88 -27.54 3.27
CA GLU A 19 3.55 -27.00 2.99
C GLU A 19 2.68 -27.00 4.27
N PRO A 20 1.96 -25.90 4.55
CA PRO A 20 1.13 -25.79 5.74
C PRO A 20 0.11 -26.92 5.80
N GLY A 21 -0.01 -27.58 6.95
CA GLY A 21 -0.92 -28.68 7.15
C GLY A 21 -2.38 -28.26 6.94
N ARG A 22 -3.29 -29.21 6.65
CA ARG A 22 -4.73 -28.95 6.42
C ARG A 22 -5.36 -28.08 7.52
N ARG A 23 -4.97 -28.28 8.76
CA ARG A 23 -5.47 -27.47 9.91
C ARG A 23 -5.03 -26.02 9.81
N GLU A 24 -3.80 -25.76 9.42
CA GLU A 24 -3.27 -24.41 9.26
C GLU A 24 -3.93 -23.72 8.07
N ARG A 25 -4.08 -24.39 6.93
CA ARG A 25 -4.81 -23.82 5.78
C ARG A 25 -6.26 -23.44 6.16
N ASN A 26 -6.97 -24.30 6.88
CA ASN A 26 -8.33 -24.01 7.34
C ASN A 26 -8.36 -22.83 8.33
N ARG A 27 -7.34 -22.69 9.17
CA ARG A 27 -7.24 -21.58 10.12
C ARG A 27 -7.01 -20.26 9.39
N VAL A 28 -6.13 -20.25 8.39
CA VAL A 28 -5.88 -19.07 7.54
C VAL A 28 -7.14 -18.67 6.77
N ALA A 29 -7.77 -19.62 6.08
CA ALA A 29 -9.00 -19.36 5.33
C ALA A 29 -10.13 -18.80 6.22
N ARG A 30 -10.28 -19.31 7.45
CA ARG A 30 -11.27 -18.79 8.40
C ARG A 30 -10.91 -17.40 8.89
N HIS A 31 -9.63 -17.12 9.12
CA HIS A 31 -9.17 -15.79 9.49
C HIS A 31 -9.47 -14.76 8.39
N GLU A 32 -9.21 -15.10 7.13
CA GLU A 32 -9.53 -14.25 5.97
C GLU A 32 -11.03 -14.00 5.82
N GLU A 33 -11.87 -15.05 6.01
CA GLU A 33 -13.33 -14.92 6.00
C GLU A 33 -13.83 -13.97 7.07
N LEU A 34 -13.25 -14.02 8.29
CA LEU A 34 -13.60 -13.10 9.38
C LEU A 34 -13.22 -11.66 9.06
N LEU A 35 -12.04 -11.43 8.47
CA LEU A 35 -11.63 -10.11 8.05
C LEU A 35 -12.52 -9.56 6.92
N ALA A 36 -12.89 -10.38 5.95
CA ALA A 36 -13.78 -9.97 4.87
C ALA A 36 -15.16 -9.53 5.41
N ALA A 37 -15.77 -10.36 6.28
CA ALA A 37 -17.05 -10.02 6.90
C ALA A 37 -16.97 -8.76 7.79
N ALA A 38 -15.87 -8.58 8.52
CA ALA A 38 -15.65 -7.38 9.33
C ALA A 38 -15.48 -6.12 8.46
N THR A 39 -14.78 -6.23 7.32
CA THR A 39 -14.65 -5.14 6.33
C THR A 39 -16.04 -4.72 5.80
N GLU A 40 -16.91 -5.68 5.50
CA GLU A 40 -18.29 -5.40 5.06
C GLU A 40 -19.10 -4.67 6.14
N ILE A 41 -19.04 -5.11 7.40
CA ILE A 41 -19.74 -4.44 8.51
C ILE A 41 -19.29 -2.97 8.64
N VAL A 42 -17.98 -2.72 8.54
CA VAL A 42 -17.44 -1.35 8.60
C VAL A 42 -17.87 -0.52 7.40
N ALA A 43 -17.91 -1.07 6.21
CA ALA A 43 -18.37 -0.38 5.00
C ALA A 43 -19.87 -0.04 5.06
N GLU A 44 -20.70 -0.92 5.61
CA GLU A 44 -22.15 -0.71 5.74
C GLU A 44 -22.53 0.30 6.83
N GLY A 45 -21.90 0.23 8.00
CA GLY A 45 -22.33 0.97 9.18
C GLY A 45 -21.24 1.71 9.95
N GLY A 46 -20.00 1.68 9.48
CA GLY A 46 -18.86 2.30 10.15
C GLY A 46 -18.24 1.42 11.24
N ILE A 47 -17.13 1.93 11.81
CA ILE A 47 -16.36 1.22 12.86
C ILE A 47 -17.16 0.93 14.11
N ASP A 48 -18.12 1.79 14.43
CA ASP A 48 -18.95 1.64 15.64
C ASP A 48 -19.89 0.43 15.56
N GLN A 49 -20.34 0.10 14.35
CA GLN A 49 -21.17 -1.10 14.09
C GLN A 49 -20.37 -2.41 14.24
N LEU A 50 -19.07 -2.36 14.08
CA LEU A 50 -18.23 -3.54 14.23
C LEU A 50 -18.11 -3.93 15.70
N THR A 51 -18.78 -5.02 16.06
CA THR A 51 -18.65 -5.68 17.36
C THR A 51 -18.35 -7.16 17.18
N MET A 52 -17.76 -7.80 18.20
CA MET A 52 -17.51 -9.26 18.16
C MET A 52 -18.79 -10.07 18.01
N GLN A 53 -19.91 -9.54 18.51
CA GLN A 53 -21.25 -10.16 18.41
C GLN A 53 -21.81 -10.04 16.99
N GLU A 54 -21.75 -8.82 16.40
CA GLU A 54 -22.20 -8.59 15.02
C GLU A 54 -21.39 -9.45 14.02
N LEU A 55 -20.08 -9.50 14.19
CA LEU A 55 -19.22 -10.35 13.35
C LEU A 55 -19.60 -11.83 13.49
N ALA A 56 -19.81 -12.31 14.72
CA ALA A 56 -20.20 -13.71 14.95
C ALA A 56 -21.56 -14.05 14.30
N GLN A 57 -22.53 -13.14 14.36
CA GLN A 57 -23.82 -13.28 13.68
C GLN A 57 -23.66 -13.30 12.15
N ARG A 58 -22.84 -12.40 11.59
CA ARG A 58 -22.60 -12.29 10.15
C ARG A 58 -22.03 -13.60 9.55
N VAL A 59 -21.13 -14.26 10.28
CA VAL A 59 -20.46 -15.49 9.83
C VAL A 59 -21.06 -16.78 10.43
N ASP A 60 -22.22 -16.69 11.07
CA ASP A 60 -22.95 -17.80 11.69
C ASP A 60 -22.08 -18.68 12.61
N CYS A 61 -21.47 -18.05 13.60
CA CYS A 61 -20.65 -18.77 14.58
C CYS A 61 -20.84 -18.25 16.01
N ALA A 62 -20.33 -18.99 17.00
CA ALA A 62 -20.32 -18.52 18.39
C ALA A 62 -19.31 -17.37 18.57
N VAL A 63 -19.64 -16.35 19.38
CA VAL A 63 -18.73 -15.24 19.70
C VAL A 63 -17.38 -15.72 20.22
N GLY A 64 -17.35 -16.81 21.00
CA GLY A 64 -16.12 -17.42 21.47
C GLY A 64 -15.21 -17.93 20.34
N THR A 65 -15.77 -18.24 19.16
CA THR A 65 -14.98 -18.61 17.98
C THR A 65 -14.19 -17.38 17.48
N ILE A 66 -14.80 -16.20 17.45
CA ILE A 66 -14.10 -14.98 17.04
C ILE A 66 -12.90 -14.69 17.95
N TYR A 67 -13.08 -14.86 19.27
CA TYR A 67 -12.00 -14.67 20.25
C TYR A 67 -10.84 -15.67 20.11
N THR A 68 -10.99 -16.77 19.37
CA THR A 68 -9.85 -17.66 19.05
C THR A 68 -8.95 -17.10 17.94
N TYR A 69 -9.43 -16.10 17.20
CA TYR A 69 -8.68 -15.44 16.12
C TYR A 69 -8.24 -14.02 16.49
N PHE A 70 -9.05 -13.30 17.24
CA PHE A 70 -8.80 -11.91 17.63
C PHE A 70 -9.10 -11.73 19.11
N ASP A 71 -8.07 -11.45 19.92
CA ASP A 71 -8.19 -11.34 21.38
C ASP A 71 -9.05 -10.15 21.82
N SER A 72 -9.23 -9.15 20.93
CA SER A 72 -9.98 -7.92 21.21
C SER A 72 -10.54 -7.29 19.92
N LYS A 73 -11.45 -6.31 20.06
CA LYS A 73 -11.87 -5.46 18.93
C LYS A 73 -10.68 -4.68 18.36
N SER A 74 -9.75 -4.23 19.20
CA SER A 74 -8.52 -3.57 18.79
C SER A 74 -7.67 -4.48 17.88
N ALA A 75 -7.47 -5.76 18.28
CA ALA A 75 -6.76 -6.74 17.48
C ALA A 75 -7.44 -7.01 16.13
N LEU A 76 -8.78 -7.07 16.11
CA LEU A 76 -9.54 -7.20 14.87
C LEU A 76 -9.35 -5.98 13.95
N LEU A 77 -9.41 -4.77 14.49
CA LEU A 77 -9.20 -3.53 13.72
C LEU A 77 -7.75 -3.44 13.20
N ALA A 78 -6.78 -3.85 13.99
CA ALA A 78 -5.38 -3.97 13.54
C ALA A 78 -5.24 -4.97 12.38
N GLY A 79 -5.90 -6.14 12.49
CA GLY A 79 -5.96 -7.13 11.43
C GLY A 79 -6.55 -6.58 10.14
N LEU A 80 -7.63 -5.82 10.22
CA LEU A 80 -8.25 -5.16 9.07
C LEU A 80 -7.31 -4.14 8.40
N GLN A 81 -6.59 -3.33 9.19
CA GLN A 81 -5.59 -2.40 8.65
C GLN A 81 -4.46 -3.12 7.94
N VAL A 82 -3.91 -4.16 8.58
CA VAL A 82 -2.84 -4.98 7.99
C VAL A 82 -3.30 -5.58 6.66
N ASN A 83 -4.52 -6.14 6.63
CA ASN A 83 -5.09 -6.72 5.42
C ASN A 83 -5.22 -5.69 4.30
N ALA A 84 -5.74 -4.50 4.58
CA ALA A 84 -5.87 -3.44 3.58
C ALA A 84 -4.52 -2.97 3.03
N ILE A 85 -3.50 -2.83 3.89
CA ILE A 85 -2.14 -2.49 3.47
C ILE A 85 -1.53 -3.62 2.62
N GLN A 86 -1.76 -4.89 2.99
CA GLN A 86 -1.27 -6.05 2.24
C GLN A 86 -1.91 -6.14 0.85
N GLN A 87 -3.20 -5.83 0.71
CA GLN A 87 -3.87 -5.75 -0.60
C GLN A 87 -3.22 -4.68 -1.50
N LEU A 88 -2.94 -3.50 -0.93
CA LEU A 88 -2.23 -2.46 -1.66
C LEU A 88 -0.82 -2.88 -2.08
N LEU A 89 -0.08 -3.54 -1.18
CA LEU A 89 1.26 -4.07 -1.48
C LEU A 89 1.22 -5.15 -2.56
N ALA A 90 0.27 -6.07 -2.51
CA ALA A 90 0.09 -7.11 -3.51
C ALA A 90 -0.19 -6.50 -4.89
N THR A 91 -1.13 -5.53 -4.95
CA THR A 91 -1.45 -4.79 -6.18
C THR A 91 -0.22 -4.03 -6.71
N TYR A 92 0.56 -3.40 -5.84
CA TYR A 92 1.81 -2.73 -6.22
C TYR A 92 2.82 -3.71 -6.84
N HIS A 93 3.08 -4.84 -6.19
CA HIS A 93 4.06 -5.83 -6.69
C HIS A 93 3.62 -6.43 -8.04
N GLU A 94 2.33 -6.68 -8.22
CA GLU A 94 1.79 -7.14 -9.49
C GLU A 94 2.00 -6.09 -10.59
N GLN A 95 1.67 -4.84 -10.32
CA GLN A 95 1.77 -3.77 -11.31
C GLN A 95 3.21 -3.39 -11.64
N THR A 96 4.13 -3.48 -10.69
CA THR A 96 5.55 -3.13 -10.92
C THR A 96 6.16 -3.91 -12.08
N ALA A 97 5.87 -5.20 -12.20
CA ALA A 97 6.36 -6.03 -13.31
C ALA A 97 5.81 -5.55 -14.68
N HIS A 98 4.55 -5.10 -14.72
CA HIS A 98 3.94 -4.54 -15.94
C HIS A 98 4.57 -3.18 -16.30
N TRP A 99 4.85 -2.34 -15.29
CA TRP A 99 5.52 -1.05 -15.52
C TRP A 99 6.92 -1.25 -16.10
N ASP A 100 7.71 -2.18 -15.55
CA ASP A 100 9.07 -2.45 -16.02
C ASP A 100 9.07 -2.93 -17.46
N GLN A 101 8.22 -3.88 -17.81
CA GLN A 101 8.08 -4.37 -19.20
C GLN A 101 7.66 -3.25 -20.15
N TYR A 102 6.75 -2.36 -19.71
CA TYR A 102 6.31 -1.24 -20.54
C TYR A 102 7.44 -0.23 -20.77
N LEU A 103 8.14 0.17 -19.71
CA LEU A 103 9.24 1.12 -19.77
C LEU A 103 10.41 0.62 -20.63
N GLU A 104 10.72 -0.69 -20.56
CA GLU A 104 11.70 -1.35 -21.42
C GLU A 104 11.27 -1.33 -22.89
N ARG A 105 10.02 -1.68 -23.19
CA ARG A 105 9.48 -1.66 -24.56
C ARG A 105 9.53 -0.27 -25.18
N GLU A 106 9.24 0.76 -24.41
CA GLU A 106 9.29 2.16 -24.87
C GLU A 106 10.72 2.71 -24.93
N ALA A 107 11.73 1.93 -24.55
CA ALA A 107 13.13 2.34 -24.47
C ALA A 107 13.32 3.68 -23.72
N ALA A 108 12.57 3.86 -22.62
CA ALA A 108 12.58 5.08 -21.82
C ALA A 108 13.99 5.36 -21.27
N ALA A 109 14.43 6.61 -21.31
CA ALA A 109 15.69 7.01 -20.69
C ALA A 109 15.72 6.66 -19.20
N PRO A 110 16.85 6.22 -18.63
CA PRO A 110 16.91 5.72 -17.25
C PRO A 110 16.36 6.69 -16.20
N ASP A 111 16.61 7.97 -16.35
CA ASP A 111 16.11 9.02 -15.45
C ASP A 111 14.60 9.27 -15.61
N VAL A 112 14.08 9.25 -16.84
CA VAL A 112 12.66 9.33 -17.13
C VAL A 112 11.93 8.09 -16.60
N ALA A 113 12.48 6.89 -16.82
CA ALA A 113 11.91 5.64 -16.33
C ALA A 113 11.84 5.60 -14.80
N ALA A 114 12.91 6.03 -14.11
CA ALA A 114 12.95 6.08 -12.66
C ALA A 114 11.90 7.07 -12.10
N LEU A 115 11.78 8.27 -12.67
CA LEU A 115 10.77 9.24 -12.27
C LEU A 115 9.34 8.75 -12.57
N ALA A 116 9.15 8.08 -13.72
CA ALA A 116 7.87 7.48 -14.07
C ALA A 116 7.42 6.43 -13.06
N ARG A 117 8.34 5.61 -12.50
CA ARG A 117 8.00 4.63 -11.46
C ARG A 117 7.51 5.31 -10.16
N VAL A 118 8.15 6.40 -9.73
CA VAL A 118 7.69 7.17 -8.55
C VAL A 118 6.29 7.70 -8.77
N LEU A 119 6.02 8.28 -9.94
CA LEU A 119 4.70 8.81 -10.29
C LEU A 119 3.67 7.70 -10.51
N ALA A 120 4.06 6.54 -11.07
CA ALA A 120 3.20 5.37 -11.22
C ALA A 120 2.74 4.85 -9.85
N PHE A 121 3.64 4.77 -8.87
CA PHE A 121 3.30 4.44 -7.49
C PHE A 121 2.25 5.42 -6.93
N THR A 122 2.44 6.72 -7.13
CA THR A 122 1.45 7.73 -6.72
C THR A 122 0.09 7.49 -7.39
N ARG A 123 0.06 7.26 -8.72
CA ARG A 123 -1.18 7.03 -9.46
C ARG A 123 -1.89 5.75 -9.00
N LEU A 124 -1.14 4.69 -8.71
CA LEU A 124 -1.69 3.45 -8.15
C LEU A 124 -2.34 3.70 -6.79
N PHE A 125 -1.64 4.41 -5.90
CA PHE A 125 -2.17 4.73 -4.57
C PHE A 125 -3.44 5.59 -4.64
N VAL A 126 -3.44 6.59 -5.52
CA VAL A 126 -4.59 7.47 -5.77
C VAL A 126 -5.76 6.71 -6.39
N ALA A 127 -5.50 5.65 -7.15
CA ALA A 127 -6.53 4.80 -7.74
C ALA A 127 -7.04 3.69 -6.79
N PHE A 128 -6.36 3.45 -5.66
CA PHE A 128 -6.73 2.40 -4.70
C PHE A 128 -8.20 2.44 -4.27
N PRO A 129 -8.82 3.64 -4.02
CA PRO A 129 -10.26 3.73 -3.74
C PRO A 129 -11.17 3.18 -4.84
N LEU A 130 -10.69 3.14 -6.09
CA LEU A 130 -11.46 2.64 -7.24
C LEU A 130 -11.35 1.13 -7.40
N VAL A 131 -10.25 0.54 -6.93
CA VAL A 131 -9.96 -0.90 -7.03
C VAL A 131 -10.40 -1.62 -5.76
N HIS A 132 -10.15 -1.03 -4.59
CA HIS A 132 -10.43 -1.56 -3.26
C HIS A 132 -11.20 -0.53 -2.41
N PRO A 133 -12.44 -0.20 -2.77
CA PRO A 133 -13.18 0.89 -2.12
C PRO A 133 -13.44 0.64 -0.63
N ARG A 134 -13.72 -0.60 -0.23
CA ARG A 134 -14.03 -0.96 1.16
C ARG A 134 -12.78 -0.85 2.05
N GLU A 135 -11.65 -1.39 1.58
CA GLU A 135 -10.38 -1.33 2.28
C GLU A 135 -9.87 0.10 2.40
N PHE A 136 -10.05 0.90 1.35
CA PHE A 136 -9.69 2.32 1.38
C PHE A 136 -10.54 3.11 2.39
N GLU A 137 -11.86 2.91 2.38
CA GLU A 137 -12.78 3.56 3.33
C GLU A 137 -12.41 3.20 4.78
N LEU A 138 -12.09 1.93 5.03
CA LEU A 138 -11.62 1.47 6.33
C LEU A 138 -10.35 2.20 6.75
N LEU A 139 -9.32 2.26 5.88
CA LEU A 139 -8.07 2.96 6.17
C LEU A 139 -8.31 4.44 6.45
N GLN A 140 -9.14 5.11 5.66
CA GLN A 140 -9.47 6.52 5.83
C GLN A 140 -10.19 6.78 7.16
N ARG A 141 -11.15 5.94 7.52
CA ARG A 141 -11.87 6.06 8.80
C ARG A 141 -10.94 5.92 9.99
N ILE A 142 -10.01 4.97 9.94
CA ILE A 142 -9.05 4.73 11.03
C ILE A 142 -8.05 5.90 11.13
N ILE A 143 -7.52 6.39 10.00
CA ILE A 143 -6.59 7.53 9.96
C ILE A 143 -7.28 8.82 10.41
N SER A 144 -8.56 9.00 10.10
CA SER A 144 -9.33 10.23 10.40
C SER A 144 -9.90 10.26 11.82
N THR A 145 -9.89 9.13 12.54
CA THR A 145 -10.45 9.07 13.90
C THR A 145 -9.42 9.63 14.88
N PRO A 146 -9.76 10.72 15.64
CA PRO A 146 -8.82 11.35 16.58
C PRO A 146 -8.46 10.46 17.78
N GLU A 147 -9.31 9.49 18.08
CA GLU A 147 -9.10 8.51 19.14
C GLU A 147 -8.21 7.38 18.65
N GLN A 148 -7.37 6.86 19.53
CA GLN A 148 -6.55 5.70 19.22
C GLN A 148 -7.44 4.45 19.11
N VAL A 149 -7.83 4.10 17.88
CA VAL A 149 -8.74 2.99 17.58
C VAL A 149 -8.09 1.62 17.79
N VAL A 150 -6.75 1.58 17.70
CA VAL A 150 -5.93 0.37 17.88
C VAL A 150 -4.98 0.58 19.05
N ASP A 151 -4.99 -0.36 19.99
CA ASP A 151 -4.09 -0.35 21.14
C ASP A 151 -2.63 -0.48 20.71
N THR A 152 -1.70 0.07 21.51
CA THR A 152 -0.27 0.07 21.18
C THR A 152 0.29 -1.34 20.95
N ALA A 153 -0.21 -2.34 21.67
CA ALA A 153 0.23 -3.73 21.53
C ALA A 153 -0.19 -4.32 20.18
N ASP A 154 -1.43 -4.03 19.73
CA ASP A 154 -2.00 -4.50 18.46
C ASP A 154 -1.44 -3.69 17.26
N GLY A 155 -1.04 -2.44 17.50
CA GLY A 155 -0.51 -1.55 16.47
C GLY A 155 0.84 -1.96 15.89
N GLN A 156 1.57 -2.87 16.52
CA GLN A 156 2.89 -3.30 16.06
C GLN A 156 2.85 -3.96 14.67
N ALA A 157 1.87 -4.82 14.42
CA ALA A 157 1.69 -5.47 13.12
C ALA A 157 1.33 -4.45 12.02
N VAL A 158 0.49 -3.46 12.34
CA VAL A 158 0.15 -2.34 11.45
C VAL A 158 1.38 -1.52 11.12
N GLN A 159 2.22 -1.23 12.12
CA GLN A 159 3.47 -0.51 11.92
C GLN A 159 4.41 -1.24 10.95
N PHE A 160 4.58 -2.56 11.10
CA PHE A 160 5.41 -3.35 10.19
C PHE A 160 4.86 -3.34 8.76
N ALA A 161 3.56 -3.52 8.57
CA ALA A 161 2.93 -3.45 7.25
C ALA A 161 3.10 -2.07 6.61
N SER A 162 2.88 -0.99 7.38
CA SER A 162 3.08 0.38 6.94
C SER A 162 4.54 0.67 6.56
N MET A 163 5.50 0.16 7.34
CA MET A 163 6.93 0.30 7.01
C MET A 163 7.30 -0.42 5.72
N ALA A 164 6.71 -1.58 5.41
CA ALA A 164 6.93 -2.26 4.14
C ALA A 164 6.48 -1.40 2.95
N LEU A 165 5.29 -0.79 3.05
CA LEU A 165 4.79 0.13 2.02
C LEU A 165 5.69 1.38 1.87
N MET A 166 6.11 1.97 3.00
CA MET A 166 7.00 3.13 3.02
C MET A 166 8.38 2.80 2.43
N ASN A 167 8.91 1.59 2.67
CA ASN A 167 10.18 1.15 2.09
C ASN A 167 10.11 1.03 0.57
N ASN A 168 9.00 0.53 0.00
CA ASN A 168 8.84 0.50 -1.45
C ASN A 168 8.87 1.91 -2.05
N ALA A 169 8.12 2.85 -1.48
CA ALA A 169 8.16 4.25 -1.92
C ALA A 169 9.55 4.88 -1.78
N ARG A 170 10.25 4.59 -0.67
CA ARG A 170 11.62 5.06 -0.44
C ARG A 170 12.58 4.54 -1.49
N ASN A 171 12.54 3.25 -1.79
CA ASN A 171 13.42 2.64 -2.80
C ASN A 171 13.22 3.29 -4.17
N LEU A 172 11.97 3.54 -4.58
CA LEU A 172 11.68 4.24 -5.84
C LEU A 172 12.28 5.66 -5.88
N ILE A 173 12.23 6.39 -4.76
CA ILE A 173 12.83 7.72 -4.64
C ILE A 173 14.37 7.61 -4.71
N ASP A 174 14.97 6.65 -4.01
CA ASP A 174 16.41 6.41 -4.03
C ASP A 174 16.90 6.02 -5.43
N ASP A 175 16.16 5.17 -6.16
CA ASP A 175 16.44 4.80 -7.54
C ASP A 175 16.35 6.03 -8.48
N ALA A 176 15.36 6.92 -8.26
CA ALA A 176 15.24 8.15 -9.03
C ALA A 176 16.39 9.13 -8.76
N VAL A 177 16.93 9.17 -7.55
CA VAL A 177 18.14 9.93 -7.22
C VAL A 177 19.35 9.28 -7.89
N ALA A 178 19.52 7.97 -7.81
CA ALA A 178 20.64 7.24 -8.42
C ALA A 178 20.67 7.37 -9.95
N ALA A 179 19.49 7.41 -10.60
CA ALA A 179 19.35 7.66 -12.04
C ALA A 179 19.54 9.13 -12.44
N GLY A 180 19.73 10.05 -11.49
CA GLY A 180 19.87 11.47 -11.76
C GLY A 180 18.55 12.18 -12.12
N ALA A 181 17.40 11.52 -11.88
CA ALA A 181 16.08 12.10 -12.07
C ALA A 181 15.75 13.13 -10.99
N LEU A 182 16.21 12.87 -9.77
CA LEU A 182 16.06 13.75 -8.60
C LEU A 182 17.44 14.11 -8.04
N SER A 183 17.53 15.24 -7.34
CA SER A 183 18.75 15.66 -6.64
C SER A 183 18.93 14.89 -5.33
N ALA A 184 20.18 14.58 -4.93
CA ALA A 184 20.50 13.95 -3.66
C ALA A 184 20.19 14.82 -2.42
N GLY A 185 20.04 16.13 -2.60
CA GLY A 185 19.75 17.10 -1.56
C GLY A 185 18.70 18.11 -1.99
N ARG A 186 18.32 19.02 -1.10
CA ARG A 186 17.37 20.08 -1.43
C ARG A 186 18.05 21.12 -2.31
N PRO A 187 17.57 21.38 -3.55
CA PRO A 187 18.16 22.34 -4.45
C PRO A 187 18.32 23.72 -3.79
N GLY A 188 19.50 24.33 -3.91
CA GLY A 188 19.78 25.69 -3.44
C GLY A 188 20.01 25.86 -1.92
N THR A 189 19.93 24.82 -1.11
CA THR A 189 20.07 24.94 0.36
C THR A 189 21.31 24.26 0.94
N GLY A 190 21.99 23.40 0.18
CA GLY A 190 23.08 22.57 0.69
C GLY A 190 22.69 21.54 1.77
N ALA A 191 21.40 21.49 2.14
CA ALA A 191 20.89 20.52 3.10
C ALA A 191 20.63 19.17 2.43
N THR A 192 21.03 18.08 3.08
CA THR A 192 20.64 16.74 2.70
C THR A 192 19.18 16.54 3.09
N ASP A 193 18.35 16.17 2.10
CA ASP A 193 16.98 15.76 2.33
C ASP A 193 16.96 14.23 2.23
N ASP A 194 16.82 13.53 3.35
CA ASP A 194 16.87 12.09 3.36
C ASP A 194 15.63 11.47 2.72
N SER A 195 15.77 10.26 2.19
CA SER A 195 14.70 9.55 1.48
C SER A 195 13.50 9.23 2.39
N VAL A 196 13.71 9.08 3.69
CA VAL A 196 12.64 8.89 4.68
C VAL A 196 11.76 10.13 4.76
N SER A 197 12.38 11.31 4.89
CA SER A 197 11.66 12.60 4.91
C SER A 197 10.87 12.84 3.62
N ARG A 198 11.44 12.50 2.46
CA ARG A 198 10.76 12.57 1.16
C ARG A 198 9.58 11.63 1.07
N THR A 199 9.74 10.39 1.52
CA THR A 199 8.67 9.40 1.56
C THR A 199 7.51 9.87 2.42
N LEU A 200 7.79 10.41 3.61
CA LEU A 200 6.75 10.96 4.51
C LEU A 200 6.02 12.15 3.87
N ARG A 201 6.73 13.05 3.19
CA ARG A 201 6.10 14.18 2.47
C ARG A 201 5.21 13.68 1.33
N MET A 202 5.67 12.69 0.56
CA MET A 202 4.88 12.09 -0.51
C MET A 202 3.62 11.42 0.04
N ALA A 203 3.74 10.64 1.11
CA ALA A 203 2.59 10.02 1.78
C ALA A 203 1.61 11.09 2.31
N GLY A 204 2.12 12.17 2.91
CA GLY A 204 1.31 13.29 3.38
C GLY A 204 0.58 14.01 2.23
N ALA A 205 1.25 14.24 1.11
CA ALA A 205 0.64 14.86 -0.07
C ALA A 205 -0.49 14.01 -0.66
N ILE A 206 -0.26 12.71 -0.82
CA ILE A 206 -1.25 11.77 -1.35
C ILE A 206 -2.46 11.68 -0.41
N ASN A 207 -2.24 11.38 0.87
CA ASN A 207 -3.33 11.23 1.83
C ASN A 207 -4.08 12.56 2.05
N GLY A 208 -3.36 13.68 2.15
CA GLY A 208 -3.98 15.00 2.28
C GLY A 208 -4.83 15.36 1.06
N GLY A 209 -4.33 15.09 -0.15
CA GLY A 209 -5.10 15.27 -1.38
C GLY A 209 -6.38 14.44 -1.39
N LEU A 210 -6.29 13.15 -1.05
CA LEU A 210 -7.44 12.26 -1.00
C LEU A 210 -8.46 12.67 0.07
N LEU A 211 -8.03 13.16 1.23
CA LEU A 211 -8.92 13.65 2.29
C LEU A 211 -9.75 14.86 1.85
N VAL A 212 -9.24 15.70 0.96
CA VAL A 212 -9.99 16.86 0.43
C VAL A 212 -11.25 16.42 -0.33
N SER A 213 -11.26 15.23 -0.94
CA SER A 213 -12.48 14.68 -1.56
C SER A 213 -13.64 14.55 -0.58
N ASN A 214 -13.36 14.34 0.71
CA ASN A 214 -14.39 14.19 1.74
C ASN A 214 -15.07 15.53 2.08
N VAL A 215 -14.39 16.66 1.81
CA VAL A 215 -14.95 18.00 2.00
C VAL A 215 -15.98 18.32 0.93
N ALA A 216 -15.85 17.74 -0.25
CA ALA A 216 -16.77 17.90 -1.40
C ALA A 216 -18.04 17.05 -1.30
N SER A 217 -18.29 16.40 -0.18
CA SER A 217 -19.46 15.52 0.02
C SER A 217 -20.82 16.25 -0.02
N ASN A 218 -20.80 17.57 -0.16
CA ASN A 218 -22.02 18.36 -0.39
C ASN A 218 -21.98 19.00 -1.80
N PRO A 219 -22.59 18.36 -2.82
CA PRO A 219 -22.54 18.82 -4.21
C PRO A 219 -23.19 20.21 -4.43
N ASP A 220 -24.01 20.67 -3.49
CA ASP A 220 -24.69 21.97 -3.59
C ASP A 220 -23.78 23.15 -3.17
N LEU A 221 -22.66 22.89 -2.53
CA LEU A 221 -21.80 23.92 -1.96
C LEU A 221 -20.45 24.08 -2.71
N VAL A 222 -20.05 23.12 -3.53
CA VAL A 222 -18.69 23.07 -4.07
C VAL A 222 -18.66 22.49 -5.47
N ASP A 223 -17.90 23.14 -6.37
CA ASP A 223 -17.56 22.59 -7.66
C ASP A 223 -16.71 21.31 -7.48
N ALA A 224 -17.30 20.17 -7.80
CA ALA A 224 -16.71 18.84 -7.64
C ALA A 224 -15.36 18.69 -8.40
N GLU A 225 -15.12 19.46 -9.48
CA GLU A 225 -13.85 19.46 -10.19
C GLU A 225 -12.73 20.13 -9.38
N VAL A 226 -13.05 21.19 -8.63
CA VAL A 226 -12.05 21.92 -7.80
C VAL A 226 -11.61 21.07 -6.62
N PHE A 227 -12.51 20.28 -6.06
CA PHE A 227 -12.24 19.42 -4.90
C PHE A 227 -11.96 17.95 -5.26
N ASN A 228 -11.49 17.70 -6.47
CA ASN A 228 -11.05 16.36 -6.88
C ASN A 228 -9.74 16.01 -6.16
N GLY A 229 -9.85 15.25 -5.07
CA GLY A 229 -8.71 14.86 -4.24
C GLY A 229 -7.70 13.99 -4.96
N GLN A 230 -8.12 13.19 -5.93
CA GLN A 230 -7.21 12.40 -6.77
C GLN A 230 -6.34 13.32 -7.64
N ARG A 231 -6.95 14.32 -8.25
CA ARG A 231 -6.24 15.34 -9.03
C ARG A 231 -5.28 16.13 -8.14
N LEU A 232 -5.75 16.56 -6.98
CA LEU A 232 -4.91 17.29 -6.02
C LEU A 232 -3.71 16.47 -5.55
N ALA A 233 -3.90 15.20 -5.21
CA ALA A 233 -2.82 14.32 -4.81
C ALA A 233 -1.76 14.13 -5.90
N ARG A 234 -2.20 14.01 -7.18
CA ARG A 234 -1.28 13.96 -8.33
C ARG A 234 -0.48 15.26 -8.47
N MET A 235 -1.15 16.41 -8.45
CA MET A 235 -0.49 17.73 -8.57
C MET A 235 0.53 17.95 -7.44
N LEU A 236 0.16 17.67 -6.19
CA LEU A 236 1.08 17.79 -5.06
C LEU A 236 2.30 16.88 -5.18
N SER A 237 2.12 15.68 -5.73
CA SER A 237 3.23 14.75 -5.97
C SER A 237 4.16 15.26 -7.08
N GLU A 238 3.62 15.83 -8.15
CA GLU A 238 4.39 16.47 -9.23
C GLU A 238 5.18 17.68 -8.71
N ASP A 239 4.57 18.53 -7.88
CA ASP A 239 5.24 19.65 -7.21
C ASP A 239 6.39 19.18 -6.32
N LEU A 240 6.22 18.05 -5.61
CA LEU A 240 7.30 17.46 -4.82
C LEU A 240 8.46 17.00 -5.71
N MET A 241 8.20 16.37 -6.87
CA MET A 241 9.26 15.96 -7.80
C MET A 241 10.03 17.17 -8.31
N MET A 242 9.35 18.25 -8.69
CA MET A 242 10.00 19.52 -9.04
C MET A 242 10.81 20.10 -7.88
N GLY A 243 10.24 20.11 -6.67
CA GLY A 243 10.92 20.55 -5.45
C GLY A 243 12.15 19.71 -5.09
N TRP A 244 12.24 18.47 -5.56
CA TRP A 244 13.38 17.57 -5.38
C TRP A 244 14.35 17.56 -6.54
N GLY A 245 14.16 18.45 -7.52
CA GLY A 245 15.12 18.72 -8.59
C GLY A 245 14.84 18.02 -9.91
N ALA A 246 13.65 17.46 -10.11
CA ALA A 246 13.22 17.07 -11.44
C ALA A 246 13.16 18.30 -12.35
N THR A 247 13.61 18.17 -13.60
CA THR A 247 13.41 19.23 -14.59
C THR A 247 11.98 19.16 -15.17
N ALA A 248 11.43 20.31 -15.58
CA ALA A 248 10.10 20.36 -16.19
C ALA A 248 10.00 19.42 -17.40
N GLU A 249 11.01 19.39 -18.26
CA GLU A 249 11.07 18.52 -19.43
C GLU A 249 10.98 17.03 -19.05
N ARG A 250 11.79 16.60 -18.06
CA ARG A 250 11.78 15.21 -17.58
C ARG A 250 10.44 14.85 -16.94
N LEU A 251 9.87 15.74 -16.14
CA LEU A 251 8.58 15.54 -15.52
C LEU A 251 7.47 15.37 -16.56
N GLU A 252 7.41 16.26 -17.56
CA GLU A 252 6.45 16.16 -18.65
C GLU A 252 6.60 14.89 -19.48
N GLU A 253 7.84 14.47 -19.76
CA GLU A 253 8.10 13.23 -20.49
C GLU A 253 7.62 12.00 -19.68
N SER A 254 7.91 11.96 -18.38
CA SER A 254 7.44 10.91 -17.49
C SER A 254 5.92 10.87 -17.40
N ILE A 255 5.26 12.02 -17.31
CA ILE A 255 3.79 12.10 -17.30
C ILE A 255 3.21 11.61 -18.62
N ARG A 256 3.74 12.05 -19.76
CA ARG A 256 3.29 11.57 -21.09
C ARG A 256 3.42 10.05 -21.23
N LEU A 257 4.50 9.49 -20.70
CA LEU A 257 4.73 8.05 -20.69
C LEU A 257 3.67 7.32 -19.85
N LEU A 258 3.39 7.81 -18.64
CA LEU A 258 2.36 7.27 -17.77
C LEU A 258 0.95 7.37 -18.37
N ASP A 259 0.65 8.47 -19.05
CA ASP A 259 -0.64 8.64 -19.72
C ASP A 259 -0.83 7.65 -20.89
N ARG A 260 0.28 7.25 -21.55
CA ARG A 260 0.24 6.15 -22.53
C ARG A 260 0.04 4.81 -21.82
N MET A 261 0.78 4.53 -20.74
CA MET A 261 0.62 3.30 -19.94
C MET A 261 -0.82 3.13 -19.45
N GLU A 262 -1.45 4.22 -18.98
CA GLU A 262 -2.82 4.22 -18.48
C GLU A 262 -3.83 3.92 -19.61
N ARG A 263 -3.66 4.53 -20.79
CA ARG A 263 -4.48 4.25 -21.97
C ARG A 263 -4.34 2.82 -22.48
N ASP A 264 -3.16 2.27 -22.40
CA ASP A 264 -2.83 0.90 -22.82
C ASP A 264 -3.22 -0.16 -21.77
N GLY A 265 -3.77 0.27 -20.61
CA GLY A 265 -4.16 -0.62 -19.51
C GLY A 265 -2.99 -1.25 -18.75
N ALA A 266 -1.77 -0.68 -18.87
CA ALA A 266 -0.57 -1.21 -18.23
C ALA A 266 -0.24 -0.55 -16.88
N LEU A 267 -0.92 0.54 -16.52
CA LEU A 267 -0.61 1.32 -15.31
C LEU A 267 -1.35 0.82 -14.06
N LEU A 268 -2.62 0.49 -14.22
CA LEU A 268 -3.52 0.09 -13.13
C LEU A 268 -4.08 -1.31 -13.40
N PRO A 269 -4.45 -2.06 -12.34
CA PRO A 269 -5.06 -3.36 -12.52
C PRO A 269 -6.37 -3.25 -13.29
N ASN A 270 -6.63 -4.24 -14.15
CA ASN A 270 -7.90 -4.32 -14.87
C ASN A 270 -9.05 -4.57 -13.88
N ARG A 271 -10.10 -3.75 -13.93
CA ARG A 271 -11.29 -3.86 -13.07
C ARG A 271 -12.04 -5.19 -13.20
N SER A 272 -11.80 -5.96 -14.27
CA SER A 272 -12.46 -7.25 -14.51
C SER A 272 -11.95 -8.42 -13.67
N ASN A 273 -10.86 -8.26 -12.92
CA ASN A 273 -10.29 -9.32 -12.06
C ASN A 273 -10.60 -9.14 -10.57
N ALA A 274 -11.42 -8.16 -10.20
CA ALA A 274 -11.75 -7.80 -8.82
C ALA A 274 -13.17 -8.24 -8.38
N GLU A 275 -13.83 -9.14 -9.14
CA GLU A 275 -15.11 -9.78 -8.77
C GLU A 275 -14.91 -11.20 -8.22
#